data_a25fe66c0d1cb0bf0bbf327b66da1ff7
#
_entry.id   a25fe66c0d1cb0bf0bbf327b66da1ff7
#
_cell.length_a   1.000
_cell.length_b   1.000
_cell.length_c   1.000
_cell.angle_alpha   90.00
_cell.angle_beta   90.00
_cell.angle_gamma   90.00
#
_symmetry.space_group_name_H-M   'P 1'
#
loop_
_entity.id
_entity.type
_entity.pdbx_description
1 polymer ?
#
loop_
_entity_poly.entity_id
_entity_poly.type
_entity_poly.pdbx_seq_one_letter_code
_entity_poly.pdbx_strand_id
1 'polypeptide(L)'
;MREPARAPQREHAHKAEAAAPRLRQSHEAKVAPQRDYRPDLKADSLALALLGAANAIARVRAGAALPQALAGVFTAYDVTPQARGAIQDIAYRSMRQLGRSDTLLGLMTTKAPEPPMLGGLLSAALALLDPPPGTPAPYEAFTVVDQAVNAAAGHPDFAHAKAMVNAVLRRFLREREALLEQALKQPLARWNYPQWWIDSTRAAYPAEWESILAAGNAHPPLTLRVNRRRTDVDTYLKTLADAGFAAEQVGPTAVRLAQAVNVSQIPGFHEGVVSVQDAGAQLAAPLLDLRDGMRVLDACAAPGGKSGHILEAADVELTSVDADPQRLARVGDNLGRLGLSARLVAAQAQDTDWWDGRQFDRILADVPCTASGIVRRHPDIRWLRRKSDTLQLATLSSKILDNLWQMLLPNGKLLFVTCSLWPQESEAQAAAFAARHDAIRLDAPGQLLPASGAGQDHDGLFYALFQKKS
;
A
#
# COMPACT_ATOMS: atom_id res chain seq x y z
N MET A 1 57.50 -49.68 -37.98
CA MET A 1 56.21 -49.75 -37.29
C MET A 1 56.29 -48.84 -36.04
N ARG A 2 55.76 -47.67 -36.10
CA ARG A 2 55.55 -46.77 -34.96
C ARG A 2 54.16 -46.17 -35.10
N GLU A 3 53.32 -46.39 -34.13
CA GLU A 3 51.98 -45.90 -34.00
C GLU A 3 51.96 -44.37 -33.86
N PRO A 4 50.99 -43.67 -34.42
CA PRO A 4 50.84 -42.21 -34.24
C PRO A 4 50.06 -41.88 -32.94
N ALA A 5 50.58 -40.89 -32.21
CA ALA A 5 50.06 -40.37 -30.98
C ALA A 5 48.67 -39.71 -31.15
N ARG A 6 47.74 -40.02 -30.24
CA ARG A 6 46.43 -39.38 -30.10
C ARG A 6 46.58 -37.94 -29.56
N ALA A 7 45.90 -37.03 -30.23
CA ALA A 7 45.72 -35.65 -29.76
C ALA A 7 44.71 -35.57 -28.58
N PRO A 8 44.87 -34.60 -27.63
CA PRO A 8 43.98 -34.46 -26.49
C PRO A 8 42.66 -33.80 -26.88
N GLN A 9 41.57 -34.41 -26.45
CA GLN A 9 40.21 -33.86 -26.54
C GLN A 9 40.11 -32.60 -25.68
N ARG A 10 39.58 -31.52 -26.30
CA ARG A 10 39.22 -30.29 -25.59
C ARG A 10 37.92 -30.55 -24.82
N GLU A 11 37.99 -30.51 -23.47
CA GLU A 11 36.84 -30.41 -22.60
C GLU A 11 36.14 -29.05 -22.81
N HIS A 12 34.91 -29.10 -23.31
CA HIS A 12 34.01 -27.95 -23.27
C HIS A 12 33.54 -27.75 -21.84
N ALA A 13 34.13 -26.76 -21.14
CA ALA A 13 33.59 -26.25 -19.90
C ALA A 13 32.29 -25.55 -20.17
N HIS A 14 31.15 -26.19 -19.86
CA HIS A 14 29.86 -25.54 -19.72
C HIS A 14 29.94 -24.56 -18.56
N LYS A 15 30.06 -23.25 -18.87
CA LYS A 15 29.76 -22.19 -17.91
C LYS A 15 28.30 -22.33 -17.54
N ALA A 16 28.02 -22.76 -16.34
CA ALA A 16 26.72 -22.63 -15.71
C ALA A 16 26.44 -21.14 -15.54
N GLU A 17 25.59 -20.61 -16.39
CA GLU A 17 24.99 -19.29 -16.29
C GLU A 17 24.15 -19.30 -15.01
N ALA A 18 24.63 -18.61 -13.97
CA ALA A 18 23.90 -18.44 -12.72
C ALA A 18 22.66 -17.60 -13.05
N ALA A 19 21.50 -18.26 -13.17
CA ALA A 19 20.22 -17.62 -13.29
C ALA A 19 20.07 -16.60 -12.15
N ALA A 20 19.85 -15.32 -12.50
CA ALA A 20 19.52 -14.26 -11.55
C ALA A 20 18.36 -14.72 -10.65
N PRO A 21 18.40 -14.44 -9.34
CA PRO A 21 17.32 -14.82 -8.46
C PRO A 21 16.06 -14.10 -8.93
N ARG A 22 15.14 -14.86 -9.56
CA ARG A 22 13.78 -14.39 -9.76
C ARG A 22 13.27 -13.96 -8.40
N LEU A 23 12.99 -12.67 -8.21
CA LEU A 23 12.21 -12.22 -7.08
C LEU A 23 11.03 -13.16 -6.99
N ARG A 24 10.96 -13.94 -5.90
CA ARG A 24 9.77 -14.71 -5.61
C ARG A 24 8.67 -13.66 -5.54
N GLN A 25 7.87 -13.57 -6.60
CA GLN A 25 6.54 -12.98 -6.55
C GLN A 25 5.98 -13.50 -5.24
N SER A 26 5.46 -12.60 -4.41
CA SER A 26 4.88 -12.89 -3.11
C SER A 26 4.34 -14.31 -3.16
N HIS A 27 4.90 -15.22 -2.35
CA HIS A 27 4.51 -16.63 -2.41
C HIS A 27 3.00 -16.63 -2.53
N GLU A 28 2.47 -17.03 -3.68
CA GLU A 28 1.16 -17.63 -3.71
C GLU A 28 1.29 -18.83 -2.76
N ALA A 29 1.06 -18.57 -1.49
CA ALA A 29 0.73 -19.63 -0.58
C ALA A 29 -0.42 -20.31 -1.31
N LYS A 30 -0.19 -21.54 -1.77
CA LYS A 30 -1.28 -22.40 -2.25
C LYS A 30 -2.22 -22.53 -1.08
N VAL A 31 -3.06 -21.51 -0.90
CA VAL A 31 -4.24 -21.60 -0.06
C VAL A 31 -4.99 -22.75 -0.70
N ALA A 32 -5.07 -23.87 0.01
CA ALA A 32 -5.90 -25.00 -0.43
C ALA A 32 -7.23 -24.40 -0.90
N PRO A 33 -7.75 -24.77 -2.07
CA PRO A 33 -8.95 -24.15 -2.59
C PRO A 33 -10.02 -24.29 -1.51
N GLN A 34 -10.30 -23.19 -0.80
CA GLN A 34 -11.48 -23.13 0.06
C GLN A 34 -12.63 -23.40 -0.91
N ARG A 35 -13.40 -24.44 -0.65
CA ARG A 35 -14.60 -24.76 -1.42
C ARG A 35 -15.37 -23.45 -1.56
N ASP A 36 -15.76 -23.09 -2.78
CA ASP A 36 -16.59 -21.92 -3.07
C ASP A 36 -17.88 -22.06 -2.25
N TYR A 37 -17.85 -21.51 -1.04
CA TYR A 37 -18.97 -21.54 -0.12
C TYR A 37 -19.62 -20.16 -0.13
N ARG A 38 -20.85 -20.12 -0.64
CA ARG A 38 -21.70 -18.95 -0.50
C ARG A 38 -22.44 -19.05 0.84
N PRO A 39 -22.24 -18.10 1.78
CA PRO A 39 -22.92 -18.12 3.06
C PRO A 39 -24.44 -18.00 2.89
N ASP A 40 -25.19 -18.82 3.60
CA ASP A 40 -26.65 -18.66 3.72
C ASP A 40 -26.97 -17.61 4.80
N LEU A 41 -26.63 -16.36 4.47
CA LEU A 41 -26.85 -15.19 5.31
C LEU A 41 -27.53 -14.10 4.49
N LYS A 42 -28.34 -13.27 5.14
CA LYS A 42 -29.02 -12.14 4.49
C LYS A 42 -27.98 -11.20 3.84
N ALA A 43 -28.17 -10.85 2.59
CA ALA A 43 -27.20 -10.16 1.72
C ALA A 43 -26.59 -8.87 2.31
N ASP A 44 -27.39 -8.07 3.03
CA ASP A 44 -26.95 -6.79 3.60
C ASP A 44 -26.85 -6.85 5.14
N SER A 45 -26.70 -8.06 5.71
CA SER A 45 -26.57 -8.22 7.15
C SER A 45 -25.15 -7.95 7.63
N LEU A 46 -25.02 -7.46 8.89
CA LEU A 46 -23.73 -7.35 9.55
C LEU A 46 -23.08 -8.74 9.73
N ALA A 47 -23.85 -9.82 9.83
CA ALA A 47 -23.33 -11.18 9.88
C ALA A 47 -22.54 -11.55 8.61
N LEU A 48 -23.08 -11.22 7.42
CA LEU A 48 -22.37 -11.43 6.15
C LEU A 48 -21.11 -10.54 6.07
N ALA A 49 -21.21 -9.30 6.51
CA ALA A 49 -20.09 -8.36 6.50
C ALA A 49 -18.95 -8.83 7.43
N LEU A 50 -19.28 -9.31 8.63
CA LEU A 50 -18.32 -9.89 9.59
C LEU A 50 -17.67 -11.16 9.02
N LEU A 51 -18.45 -12.04 8.40
CA LEU A 51 -17.93 -13.27 7.80
C LEU A 51 -17.01 -12.98 6.61
N GLY A 52 -17.38 -12.03 5.75
CA GLY A 52 -16.53 -11.58 4.64
C GLY A 52 -15.23 -10.96 5.12
N ALA A 53 -15.28 -10.11 6.14
CA ALA A 53 -14.08 -9.54 6.76
C ALA A 53 -13.21 -10.63 7.40
N ALA A 54 -13.81 -11.61 8.09
CA ALA A 54 -13.11 -12.76 8.68
C ALA A 54 -12.34 -13.58 7.63
N ASN A 55 -12.96 -13.82 6.48
CA ASN A 55 -12.31 -14.51 5.35
C ASN A 55 -11.13 -13.70 4.82
N ALA A 56 -11.31 -12.38 4.62
CA ALA A 56 -10.22 -11.51 4.17
C ALA A 56 -9.05 -11.49 5.18
N ILE A 57 -9.33 -11.41 6.49
CA ILE A 57 -8.33 -11.47 7.56
C ILE A 57 -7.56 -12.80 7.51
N ALA A 58 -8.27 -13.92 7.38
CA ALA A 58 -7.65 -15.25 7.28
C ALA A 58 -6.72 -15.37 6.07
N ARG A 59 -7.14 -14.82 4.91
CA ARG A 59 -6.30 -14.77 3.70
C ARG A 59 -5.06 -13.88 3.87
N VAL A 60 -5.19 -12.74 4.56
CA VAL A 60 -4.03 -11.89 4.87
C VAL A 60 -3.05 -12.61 5.79
N ARG A 61 -3.52 -13.29 6.82
CA ARG A 61 -2.67 -14.14 7.69
C ARG A 61 -1.97 -15.26 6.91
N ALA A 62 -2.58 -15.74 5.83
CA ALA A 62 -1.99 -16.71 4.91
C ALA A 62 -1.03 -16.07 3.87
N GLY A 63 -0.86 -14.74 3.88
CA GLY A 63 0.12 -14.03 3.04
C GLY A 63 -0.46 -13.26 1.86
N ALA A 64 -1.79 -13.22 1.66
CA ALA A 64 -2.41 -12.44 0.60
C ALA A 64 -2.47 -10.94 0.97
N ALA A 65 -2.28 -10.04 0.00
CA ALA A 65 -2.54 -8.62 0.23
C ALA A 65 -4.04 -8.37 0.45
N LEU A 66 -4.39 -7.46 1.36
CA LEU A 66 -5.80 -7.19 1.73
C LEU A 66 -6.70 -6.84 0.52
N PRO A 67 -6.28 -6.01 -0.44
CA PRO A 67 -7.10 -5.75 -1.63
C PRO A 67 -7.40 -7.00 -2.46
N GLN A 68 -6.43 -7.91 -2.61
CA GLN A 68 -6.61 -9.19 -3.31
C GLN A 68 -7.52 -10.14 -2.51
N ALA A 69 -7.32 -10.20 -1.19
CA ALA A 69 -8.17 -10.99 -0.29
C ALA A 69 -9.63 -10.55 -0.39
N LEU A 70 -9.89 -9.24 -0.36
CA LEU A 70 -11.23 -8.66 -0.50
C LEU A 70 -11.84 -8.95 -1.88
N ALA A 71 -11.08 -8.78 -2.97
CA ALA A 71 -11.57 -9.08 -4.31
C ALA A 71 -12.00 -10.56 -4.41
N GLY A 72 -11.22 -11.49 -3.87
CA GLY A 72 -11.57 -12.89 -3.81
C GLY A 72 -12.84 -13.17 -2.99
N VAL A 73 -13.03 -12.47 -1.86
CA VAL A 73 -14.24 -12.58 -1.04
C VAL A 73 -15.46 -12.05 -1.79
N PHE A 74 -15.35 -10.90 -2.45
CA PHE A 74 -16.44 -10.30 -3.21
C PHE A 74 -16.93 -11.20 -4.33
N THR A 75 -16.00 -11.86 -5.02
CA THR A 75 -16.34 -12.83 -6.07
C THR A 75 -16.99 -14.09 -5.48
N ALA A 76 -16.40 -14.68 -4.41
CA ALA A 76 -16.87 -15.92 -3.84
C ALA A 76 -18.27 -15.79 -3.19
N TYR A 77 -18.57 -14.63 -2.59
CA TYR A 77 -19.84 -14.40 -1.88
C TYR A 77 -20.90 -13.72 -2.76
N ASP A 78 -20.54 -13.29 -3.98
CA ASP A 78 -21.44 -12.55 -4.89
C ASP A 78 -22.17 -11.40 -4.20
N VAL A 79 -21.38 -10.55 -3.53
CA VAL A 79 -21.88 -9.51 -2.64
C VAL A 79 -22.38 -8.27 -3.38
N THR A 80 -23.42 -7.63 -2.84
CA THR A 80 -23.94 -6.33 -3.33
C THR A 80 -22.89 -5.22 -3.15
N PRO A 81 -22.98 -4.11 -3.90
CA PRO A 81 -22.09 -2.95 -3.70
C PRO A 81 -22.10 -2.42 -2.25
N GLN A 82 -23.28 -2.41 -1.60
CA GLN A 82 -23.41 -2.00 -0.19
C GLN A 82 -22.68 -2.94 0.76
N ALA A 83 -22.85 -4.25 0.60
CA ALA A 83 -22.15 -5.25 1.40
C ALA A 83 -20.63 -5.18 1.21
N ARG A 84 -20.15 -4.88 -0.02
CA ARG A 84 -18.71 -4.66 -0.28
C ARG A 84 -18.13 -3.57 0.60
N GLY A 85 -18.82 -2.42 0.70
CA GLY A 85 -18.39 -1.31 1.55
C GLY A 85 -18.26 -1.71 3.03
N ALA A 86 -19.26 -2.42 3.56
CA ALA A 86 -19.26 -2.88 4.95
C ALA A 86 -18.15 -3.92 5.21
N ILE A 87 -17.98 -4.91 4.34
CA ILE A 87 -16.90 -5.91 4.44
C ILE A 87 -15.53 -5.22 4.42
N GLN A 88 -15.33 -4.28 3.50
CA GLN A 88 -14.09 -3.54 3.36
C GLN A 88 -13.79 -2.71 4.61
N ASP A 89 -14.75 -1.93 5.11
CA ASP A 89 -14.55 -1.11 6.31
C ASP A 89 -14.16 -1.97 7.51
N ILE A 90 -14.90 -3.06 7.77
CA ILE A 90 -14.62 -3.97 8.89
C ILE A 90 -13.23 -4.61 8.74
N ALA A 91 -12.86 -5.06 7.54
CA ALA A 91 -11.57 -5.67 7.28
C ALA A 91 -10.41 -4.68 7.51
N TYR A 92 -10.52 -3.44 7.01
CA TYR A 92 -9.50 -2.41 7.24
C TYR A 92 -9.38 -1.99 8.71
N ARG A 93 -10.50 -1.85 9.43
CA ARG A 93 -10.52 -1.63 10.88
C ARG A 93 -9.80 -2.74 11.62
N SER A 94 -10.15 -3.98 11.30
CA SER A 94 -9.55 -5.17 11.93
C SER A 94 -8.04 -5.23 11.70
N MET A 95 -7.57 -4.94 10.48
CA MET A 95 -6.14 -4.92 10.19
C MET A 95 -5.38 -3.85 10.99
N ARG A 96 -5.99 -2.68 11.24
CA ARG A 96 -5.39 -1.63 12.09
C ARG A 96 -5.31 -2.01 13.55
N GLN A 97 -6.18 -2.93 14.01
CA GLN A 97 -6.30 -3.34 15.41
C GLN A 97 -5.91 -4.79 15.64
N LEU A 98 -5.30 -5.45 14.64
CA LEU A 98 -5.07 -6.90 14.67
C LEU A 98 -4.18 -7.32 15.85
N GLY A 99 -3.15 -6.56 16.17
CA GLY A 99 -2.27 -6.86 17.30
C GLY A 99 -3.00 -6.84 18.65
N ARG A 100 -3.91 -5.88 18.83
CA ARG A 100 -4.75 -5.80 20.03
C ARG A 100 -5.75 -6.94 20.08
N SER A 101 -6.44 -7.21 18.97
CA SER A 101 -7.40 -8.31 18.89
C SER A 101 -6.74 -9.65 19.17
N ASP A 102 -5.56 -9.92 18.61
CA ASP A 102 -4.84 -11.18 18.84
C ASP A 102 -4.40 -11.32 20.30
N THR A 103 -3.93 -10.23 20.92
CA THR A 103 -3.57 -10.23 22.35
C THR A 103 -4.80 -10.48 23.24
N LEU A 104 -5.93 -9.81 22.96
CA LEU A 104 -7.18 -10.02 23.69
C LEU A 104 -7.69 -11.47 23.55
N LEU A 105 -7.64 -12.03 22.36
CA LEU A 105 -8.00 -13.43 22.14
C LEU A 105 -7.11 -14.37 22.94
N GLY A 106 -5.79 -14.12 22.97
CA GLY A 106 -4.86 -14.90 23.80
C GLY A 106 -5.14 -14.83 25.30
N LEU A 107 -5.71 -13.73 25.80
CA LEU A 107 -6.15 -13.58 27.19
C LEU A 107 -7.49 -14.28 27.49
N MET A 108 -8.34 -14.41 26.49
CA MET A 108 -9.70 -14.91 26.66
C MET A 108 -9.87 -16.39 26.28
N THR A 109 -8.95 -16.95 25.52
CA THR A 109 -9.02 -18.34 25.03
C THR A 109 -7.79 -19.13 25.44
N THR A 110 -7.96 -20.42 25.68
CA THR A 110 -6.86 -21.33 26.06
C THR A 110 -6.05 -21.82 24.84
N LYS A 111 -6.66 -21.76 23.66
CA LYS A 111 -6.07 -22.14 22.36
C LYS A 111 -6.49 -21.14 21.31
N ALA A 112 -5.67 -20.95 20.28
CA ALA A 112 -6.05 -20.16 19.12
C ALA A 112 -7.35 -20.71 18.50
N PRO A 113 -8.31 -19.83 18.15
CA PRO A 113 -9.55 -20.26 17.48
C PRO A 113 -9.26 -20.88 16.11
N GLU A 114 -9.75 -22.10 15.90
CA GLU A 114 -9.63 -22.83 14.65
C GLU A 114 -11.02 -23.14 14.04
N PRO A 115 -11.16 -23.09 12.72
CA PRO A 115 -10.14 -22.74 11.71
C PRO A 115 -9.73 -21.24 11.74
N PRO A 116 -8.67 -20.83 11.02
CA PRO A 116 -8.16 -19.43 11.04
C PRO A 116 -9.23 -18.37 10.78
N MET A 117 -10.24 -18.68 10.01
CA MET A 117 -11.38 -17.80 9.72
C MET A 117 -12.24 -17.51 10.97
N LEU A 118 -12.34 -18.45 11.91
CA LEU A 118 -13.01 -18.25 13.20
C LEU A 118 -12.25 -17.22 14.05
N GLY A 119 -10.91 -17.30 14.07
CA GLY A 119 -10.07 -16.27 14.67
C GLY A 119 -10.24 -14.90 13.99
N GLY A 120 -10.38 -14.89 12.66
CA GLY A 120 -10.71 -13.71 11.88
C GLY A 120 -12.05 -13.08 12.26
N LEU A 121 -13.08 -13.91 12.46
CA LEU A 121 -14.43 -13.46 12.89
C LEU A 121 -14.39 -12.79 14.28
N LEU A 122 -13.70 -13.40 15.21
CA LEU A 122 -13.54 -12.82 16.55
C LEU A 122 -12.71 -11.53 16.51
N SER A 123 -11.64 -11.46 15.71
CA SER A 123 -10.86 -10.24 15.52
C SER A 123 -11.70 -9.11 14.90
N ALA A 124 -12.56 -9.44 13.92
CA ALA A 124 -13.46 -8.47 13.30
C ALA A 124 -14.52 -7.94 14.28
N ALA A 125 -15.12 -8.82 15.07
CA ALA A 125 -16.08 -8.41 16.10
C ALA A 125 -15.41 -7.55 17.19
N LEU A 126 -14.22 -7.93 17.68
CA LEU A 126 -13.47 -7.15 18.67
C LEU A 126 -13.11 -5.76 18.15
N ALA A 127 -12.73 -5.63 16.87
CA ALA A 127 -12.42 -4.33 16.27
C ALA A 127 -13.64 -3.38 16.19
N LEU A 128 -14.85 -3.94 16.14
CA LEU A 128 -16.09 -3.15 16.22
C LEU A 128 -16.48 -2.80 17.66
N LEU A 129 -16.18 -3.69 18.63
CA LEU A 129 -16.50 -3.52 20.04
C LEU A 129 -15.49 -2.62 20.78
N ASP A 130 -14.28 -2.46 20.24
CA ASP A 130 -13.21 -1.61 20.80
C ASP A 130 -12.74 -0.56 19.78
N PRO A 131 -13.60 0.42 19.42
CA PRO A 131 -13.20 1.47 18.51
C PRO A 131 -12.06 2.31 19.10
N PRO A 132 -11.22 2.95 18.24
CA PRO A 132 -10.19 3.87 18.70
C PRO A 132 -10.76 4.99 19.59
N PRO A 133 -10.00 5.49 20.57
CA PRO A 133 -10.44 6.60 21.42
C PRO A 133 -10.94 7.80 20.59
N GLY A 134 -12.06 8.38 21.00
CA GLY A 134 -12.71 9.50 20.31
C GLY A 134 -13.47 9.13 19.04
N THR A 135 -13.51 7.85 18.67
CA THR A 135 -14.30 7.37 17.53
C THR A 135 -15.58 6.72 18.04
N PRO A 136 -16.79 7.08 17.53
CA PRO A 136 -18.01 6.41 17.92
C PRO A 136 -18.01 4.96 17.47
N ALA A 137 -18.63 4.09 18.26
CA ALA A 137 -18.85 2.70 17.86
C ALA A 137 -19.80 2.68 16.62
N PRO A 138 -19.44 1.95 15.55
CA PRO A 138 -20.27 1.92 14.34
C PRO A 138 -21.56 1.13 14.51
N TYR A 139 -21.62 0.26 15.51
CA TYR A 139 -22.77 -0.58 15.83
C TYR A 139 -22.92 -0.75 17.34
N GLU A 140 -24.16 -0.95 17.81
CA GLU A 140 -24.43 -1.31 19.21
C GLU A 140 -23.77 -2.64 19.57
N ALA A 141 -23.20 -2.74 20.77
CA ALA A 141 -22.45 -3.90 21.23
C ALA A 141 -23.27 -5.21 21.16
N PHE A 142 -24.56 -5.15 21.54
CA PHE A 142 -25.47 -6.29 21.43
C PHE A 142 -25.61 -6.77 19.98
N THR A 143 -25.76 -5.85 19.04
CA THR A 143 -25.87 -6.16 17.60
C THR A 143 -24.61 -6.84 17.08
N VAL A 144 -23.43 -6.35 17.46
CA VAL A 144 -22.15 -6.99 17.04
C VAL A 144 -22.07 -8.42 17.53
N VAL A 145 -22.39 -8.67 18.82
CA VAL A 145 -22.36 -10.03 19.38
C VAL A 145 -23.36 -10.96 18.70
N ASP A 146 -24.62 -10.53 18.55
CA ASP A 146 -25.67 -11.30 17.89
C ASP A 146 -25.27 -11.67 16.46
N GLN A 147 -24.82 -10.69 15.68
CA GLN A 147 -24.46 -10.88 14.29
C GLN A 147 -23.16 -11.70 14.10
N ALA A 148 -22.22 -11.64 15.04
CA ALA A 148 -21.06 -12.52 15.04
C ALA A 148 -21.44 -13.98 15.33
N VAL A 149 -22.40 -14.21 16.23
CA VAL A 149 -22.95 -15.55 16.51
C VAL A 149 -23.70 -16.09 15.29
N ASN A 150 -24.49 -15.25 14.61
CA ASN A 150 -25.19 -15.62 13.39
C ASN A 150 -24.20 -15.91 12.25
N ALA A 151 -23.13 -15.12 12.11
CA ALA A 151 -22.05 -15.37 11.16
C ALA A 151 -21.38 -16.74 11.39
N ALA A 152 -21.11 -17.08 12.66
CA ALA A 152 -20.56 -18.39 13.00
C ALA A 152 -21.55 -19.53 12.70
N ALA A 153 -22.82 -19.36 13.06
CA ALA A 153 -23.87 -20.37 12.81
C ALA A 153 -24.09 -20.63 11.31
N GLY A 154 -23.93 -19.59 10.47
CA GLY A 154 -24.09 -19.65 9.02
C GLY A 154 -22.89 -20.26 8.28
N HIS A 155 -21.81 -20.67 8.93
CA HIS A 155 -20.63 -21.27 8.28
C HIS A 155 -20.45 -22.75 8.67
N PRO A 156 -20.41 -23.69 7.71
CA PRO A 156 -20.40 -25.13 7.99
C PRO A 156 -19.21 -25.57 8.84
N ASP A 157 -18.01 -25.02 8.61
CA ASP A 157 -16.79 -25.48 9.26
C ASP A 157 -16.72 -25.09 10.75
N PHE A 158 -17.47 -24.06 11.19
CA PHE A 158 -17.43 -23.59 12.57
C PHE A 158 -18.79 -23.21 13.18
N ALA A 159 -19.89 -23.67 12.59
CA ALA A 159 -21.23 -23.50 13.15
C ALA A 159 -21.32 -24.05 14.59
N HIS A 160 -20.56 -25.11 14.89
CA HIS A 160 -20.46 -25.71 16.24
C HIS A 160 -19.84 -24.75 17.26
N ALA A 161 -19.03 -23.75 16.82
CA ALA A 161 -18.34 -22.79 17.68
C ALA A 161 -19.19 -21.58 18.07
N LYS A 162 -20.46 -21.46 17.62
CA LYS A 162 -21.32 -20.29 17.91
C LYS A 162 -21.43 -19.96 19.39
N ALA A 163 -21.49 -21.00 20.27
CA ALA A 163 -21.53 -20.81 21.72
C ALA A 163 -20.23 -20.21 22.28
N MET A 164 -19.08 -20.62 21.74
CA MET A 164 -17.76 -20.07 22.09
C MET A 164 -17.64 -18.62 21.63
N VAL A 165 -18.07 -18.28 20.40
CA VAL A 165 -18.09 -16.91 19.91
C VAL A 165 -18.88 -16.00 20.84
N ASN A 166 -20.11 -16.42 21.23
CA ASN A 166 -20.93 -15.68 22.18
C ASN A 166 -20.24 -15.54 23.56
N ALA A 167 -19.65 -16.62 24.07
CA ALA A 167 -18.99 -16.59 25.39
C ALA A 167 -17.78 -15.64 25.40
N VAL A 168 -16.91 -15.67 24.37
CA VAL A 168 -15.71 -14.81 24.24
C VAL A 168 -16.12 -13.35 24.15
N LEU A 169 -17.05 -12.99 23.26
CA LEU A 169 -17.46 -11.60 23.07
C LEU A 169 -18.21 -11.04 24.29
N ARG A 170 -19.06 -11.83 24.95
CA ARG A 170 -19.71 -11.42 26.20
C ARG A 170 -18.71 -11.29 27.36
N ARG A 171 -17.68 -12.15 27.42
CA ARG A 171 -16.59 -12.00 28.37
C ARG A 171 -15.85 -10.68 28.15
N PHE A 172 -15.50 -10.36 26.90
CA PHE A 172 -14.88 -9.08 26.58
C PHE A 172 -15.71 -7.89 27.07
N LEU A 173 -17.02 -7.89 26.83
CA LEU A 173 -17.90 -6.79 27.29
C LEU A 173 -17.97 -6.65 28.81
N ARG A 174 -17.98 -7.76 29.53
CA ARG A 174 -18.02 -7.75 31.02
C ARG A 174 -16.70 -7.32 31.64
N GLU A 175 -15.57 -7.73 31.08
CA GLU A 175 -14.23 -7.60 31.65
C GLU A 175 -13.39 -6.62 30.85
N ARG A 176 -14.01 -5.74 30.02
CA ARG A 176 -13.36 -4.91 29.02
C ARG A 176 -12.19 -4.10 29.57
N GLU A 177 -12.39 -3.38 30.67
CA GLU A 177 -11.37 -2.51 31.26
C GLU A 177 -10.14 -3.31 31.71
N ALA A 178 -10.35 -4.39 32.44
CA ALA A 178 -9.26 -5.24 32.94
C ALA A 178 -8.50 -5.93 31.79
N LEU A 179 -9.23 -6.42 30.77
CA LEU A 179 -8.64 -7.06 29.60
C LEU A 179 -7.82 -6.08 28.78
N LEU A 180 -8.31 -4.85 28.57
CA LEU A 180 -7.59 -3.81 27.87
C LEU A 180 -6.37 -3.34 28.66
N GLU A 181 -6.48 -3.12 29.97
CA GLU A 181 -5.33 -2.78 30.82
C GLU A 181 -4.22 -3.84 30.71
N GLN A 182 -4.59 -5.11 30.76
CA GLN A 182 -3.62 -6.21 30.61
C GLN A 182 -3.04 -6.29 29.19
N ALA A 183 -3.86 -6.18 28.17
CA ALA A 183 -3.43 -6.25 26.77
C ALA A 183 -2.48 -5.12 26.41
N LEU A 184 -2.78 -3.90 26.83
CA LEU A 184 -1.98 -2.70 26.49
C LEU A 184 -0.60 -2.65 27.17
N LYS A 185 -0.31 -3.55 28.13
CA LYS A 185 1.05 -3.77 28.64
C LYS A 185 1.97 -4.39 27.57
N GLN A 186 1.40 -5.05 26.55
CA GLN A 186 2.15 -5.63 25.45
C GLN A 186 2.30 -4.61 24.30
N PRO A 187 3.53 -4.37 23.79
CA PRO A 187 3.75 -3.43 22.69
C PRO A 187 2.93 -3.76 21.43
N LEU A 188 2.76 -5.05 21.11
CA LEU A 188 1.95 -5.52 20.00
C LEU A 188 0.50 -5.00 20.07
N ALA A 189 -0.13 -5.06 21.25
CA ALA A 189 -1.50 -4.59 21.44
C ALA A 189 -1.60 -3.07 21.56
N ARG A 190 -0.61 -2.43 22.21
CA ARG A 190 -0.55 -0.99 22.39
C ARG A 190 -0.44 -0.27 21.05
N TRP A 191 0.48 -0.71 20.21
CA TRP A 191 0.82 -0.04 18.96
C TRP A 191 0.18 -0.66 17.71
N ASN A 192 -0.30 -1.91 17.77
CA ASN A 192 -0.82 -2.69 16.63
C ASN A 192 0.22 -2.87 15.51
N TYR A 193 1.47 -3.12 15.89
CA TYR A 193 2.57 -3.45 14.98
C TYR A 193 3.39 -4.62 15.51
N PRO A 194 4.01 -5.43 14.63
CA PRO A 194 4.98 -6.44 15.05
C PRO A 194 6.17 -5.81 15.80
N GLN A 195 6.74 -6.54 16.75
CA GLN A 195 7.84 -6.03 17.58
C GLN A 195 9.02 -5.49 16.75
N TRP A 196 9.44 -6.23 15.71
CA TRP A 196 10.54 -5.81 14.84
C TRP A 196 10.29 -4.45 14.18
N TRP A 197 9.03 -4.13 13.86
CA TRP A 197 8.63 -2.85 13.26
C TRP A 197 8.74 -1.71 14.27
N ILE A 198 8.23 -1.93 15.49
CA ILE A 198 8.33 -0.97 16.59
C ILE A 198 9.81 -0.66 16.87
N ASP A 199 10.66 -1.68 16.99
CA ASP A 199 12.08 -1.53 17.26
C ASP A 199 12.81 -0.79 16.12
N SER A 200 12.48 -1.11 14.86
CA SER A 200 13.06 -0.45 13.69
C SER A 200 12.64 1.02 13.60
N THR A 201 11.36 1.34 13.88
CA THR A 201 10.88 2.73 13.89
C THR A 201 11.55 3.53 15.00
N ARG A 202 11.66 2.95 16.21
CA ARG A 202 12.34 3.60 17.35
C ARG A 202 13.82 3.85 17.07
N ALA A 203 14.49 2.91 16.42
CA ALA A 203 15.90 3.06 16.07
C ALA A 203 16.12 4.13 14.98
N ALA A 204 15.23 4.22 14.00
CA ALA A 204 15.34 5.19 12.91
C ALA A 204 14.90 6.61 13.33
N TYR A 205 13.90 6.72 14.20
CA TYR A 205 13.26 7.99 14.61
C TYR A 205 13.03 8.03 16.12
N PRO A 206 14.10 8.19 16.94
CA PRO A 206 13.99 8.11 18.41
C PRO A 206 13.03 9.10 19.04
N ALA A 207 12.87 10.29 18.44
CA ALA A 207 11.96 11.32 18.94
C ALA A 207 10.52 11.18 18.43
N GLU A 208 10.33 10.66 17.19
CA GLU A 208 9.05 10.69 16.49
C GLU A 208 8.36 9.30 16.39
N TRP A 209 9.00 8.22 16.86
CA TRP A 209 8.52 6.85 16.61
C TRP A 209 7.08 6.60 17.11
N GLU A 210 6.67 7.19 18.24
CA GLU A 210 5.30 7.03 18.75
C GLU A 210 4.28 7.73 17.86
N SER A 211 4.58 8.94 17.41
CA SER A 211 3.72 9.69 16.49
C SER A 211 3.61 9.02 15.11
N ILE A 212 4.71 8.45 14.62
CA ILE A 212 4.72 7.67 13.37
C ILE A 212 3.80 6.45 13.46
N LEU A 213 3.92 5.65 14.53
CA LEU A 213 3.07 4.48 14.74
C LEU A 213 1.60 4.87 14.94
N ALA A 214 1.34 5.95 15.67
CA ALA A 214 -0.02 6.49 15.87
C ALA A 214 -0.63 6.96 14.55
N ALA A 215 0.10 7.73 13.73
CA ALA A 215 -0.34 8.19 12.42
C ALA A 215 -0.68 7.03 11.48
N GLY A 216 0.12 5.95 11.51
CA GLY A 216 -0.15 4.74 10.73
C GLY A 216 -1.40 3.96 11.17
N ASN A 217 -1.92 4.18 12.37
CA ASN A 217 -3.17 3.62 12.86
C ASN A 217 -4.39 4.52 12.58
N ALA A 218 -4.16 5.77 12.23
CA ALA A 218 -5.22 6.71 11.90
C ALA A 218 -5.93 6.34 10.59
N HIS A 219 -7.16 6.83 10.44
CA HIS A 219 -7.86 6.72 9.16
C HIS A 219 -7.17 7.65 8.14
N PRO A 220 -6.88 7.18 6.92
CA PRO A 220 -6.23 8.02 5.91
C PRO A 220 -7.17 9.14 5.43
N PRO A 221 -6.66 10.34 5.18
CA PRO A 221 -7.45 11.39 4.56
C PRO A 221 -7.78 11.05 3.11
N LEU A 222 -8.90 11.58 2.62
CA LEU A 222 -9.20 11.59 1.20
C LEU A 222 -8.70 12.90 0.61
N THR A 223 -7.54 12.83 -0.04
CA THR A 223 -6.90 13.98 -0.69
C THR A 223 -6.98 13.85 -2.19
N LEU A 224 -7.38 14.93 -2.83
CA LEU A 224 -7.53 15.06 -4.26
C LEU A 224 -6.39 15.91 -4.82
N ARG A 225 -5.92 15.59 -6.01
CA ARG A 225 -5.10 16.45 -6.85
C ARG A 225 -6.00 17.10 -7.90
N VAL A 226 -6.01 18.43 -7.94
CA VAL A 226 -6.74 19.23 -8.93
C VAL A 226 -5.92 19.26 -10.23
N ASN A 227 -6.54 18.88 -11.33
CA ASN A 227 -5.93 18.92 -12.67
C ASN A 227 -5.89 20.35 -13.20
N ARG A 228 -4.72 20.98 -13.14
CA ARG A 228 -4.52 22.38 -13.53
C ARG A 228 -4.73 22.66 -15.03
N ARG A 229 -4.82 21.63 -15.88
CA ARG A 229 -5.23 21.79 -17.27
C ARG A 229 -6.73 21.98 -17.44
N ARG A 230 -7.53 21.71 -16.39
CA ARG A 230 -8.99 21.77 -16.43
C ARG A 230 -9.61 22.83 -15.51
N THR A 231 -9.01 23.06 -14.35
CA THR A 231 -9.49 24.04 -13.37
C THR A 231 -8.37 24.43 -12.40
N ASP A 232 -8.62 25.41 -11.55
CA ASP A 232 -7.79 25.78 -10.43
C ASP A 232 -8.38 25.32 -9.09
N VAL A 233 -7.57 25.41 -8.01
CA VAL A 233 -7.97 24.95 -6.68
C VAL A 233 -9.13 25.76 -6.11
N ASP A 234 -9.12 27.08 -6.27
CA ASP A 234 -10.17 27.95 -5.71
C ASP A 234 -11.53 27.70 -6.37
N THR A 235 -11.54 27.55 -7.68
CA THR A 235 -12.73 27.18 -8.44
C THR A 235 -13.24 25.80 -8.05
N TYR A 236 -12.34 24.85 -7.86
CA TYR A 236 -12.74 23.49 -7.47
C TYR A 236 -13.26 23.41 -6.03
N LEU A 237 -12.70 24.18 -5.08
CA LEU A 237 -13.22 24.28 -3.71
C LEU A 237 -14.66 24.82 -3.71
N LYS A 238 -15.00 25.79 -4.57
CA LYS A 238 -16.39 26.27 -4.75
C LYS A 238 -17.28 25.15 -5.28
N THR A 239 -16.82 24.42 -6.31
CA THR A 239 -17.55 23.26 -6.86
C THR A 239 -17.88 22.22 -5.80
N LEU A 240 -16.91 21.92 -4.90
CA LEU A 240 -17.14 21.01 -3.78
C LEU A 240 -18.15 21.56 -2.78
N ALA A 241 -18.03 22.83 -2.41
CA ALA A 241 -18.95 23.50 -1.47
C ALA A 241 -20.39 23.51 -2.02
N ASP A 242 -20.58 23.84 -3.30
CA ASP A 242 -21.88 23.83 -3.98
C ASP A 242 -22.50 22.41 -4.02
N ALA A 243 -21.65 21.37 -4.07
CA ALA A 243 -22.06 19.96 -4.00
C ALA A 243 -22.22 19.45 -2.55
N GLY A 244 -22.03 20.29 -1.54
CA GLY A 244 -22.19 19.94 -0.13
C GLY A 244 -20.98 19.23 0.52
N PHE A 245 -19.81 19.26 -0.12
CA PHE A 245 -18.59 18.67 0.42
C PHE A 245 -17.74 19.74 1.12
N ALA A 246 -17.51 19.58 2.42
CA ALA A 246 -16.52 20.38 3.14
C ALA A 246 -15.11 19.93 2.76
N ALA A 247 -14.26 20.87 2.35
CA ALA A 247 -12.89 20.61 1.91
C ALA A 247 -11.98 21.80 2.18
N GLU A 248 -10.68 21.56 2.23
CA GLU A 248 -9.67 22.59 2.42
C GLU A 248 -8.45 22.35 1.50
N GLN A 249 -7.75 23.41 1.13
CA GLN A 249 -6.51 23.33 0.40
C GLN A 249 -5.38 22.91 1.37
N VAL A 250 -4.61 21.88 0.98
CA VAL A 250 -3.46 21.37 1.76
C VAL A 250 -2.16 21.34 0.94
N GLY A 251 -2.15 21.95 -0.23
CA GLY A 251 -0.97 22.07 -1.10
C GLY A 251 -1.31 22.82 -2.39
N PRO A 252 -0.34 23.07 -3.27
CA PRO A 252 -0.53 23.86 -4.51
C PRO A 252 -1.61 23.30 -5.45
N THR A 253 -1.82 21.97 -5.44
CA THR A 253 -2.85 21.26 -6.21
C THR A 253 -3.66 20.32 -5.33
N ALA A 254 -3.37 20.27 -4.02
CA ALA A 254 -3.96 19.32 -3.10
C ALA A 254 -5.15 19.90 -2.36
N VAL A 255 -6.29 19.21 -2.44
CA VAL A 255 -7.52 19.49 -1.71
C VAL A 255 -7.88 18.28 -0.86
N ARG A 256 -8.06 18.47 0.45
CA ARG A 256 -8.46 17.44 1.40
C ARG A 256 -9.95 17.56 1.71
N LEU A 257 -10.69 16.47 1.54
CA LEU A 257 -12.07 16.39 1.98
C LEU A 257 -12.15 16.17 3.50
N ALA A 258 -13.08 16.84 4.17
CA ALA A 258 -13.30 16.68 5.62
C ALA A 258 -13.76 15.26 5.99
N GLN A 259 -14.43 14.58 5.08
CA GLN A 259 -14.91 13.21 5.24
C GLN A 259 -14.58 12.37 4.02
N ALA A 260 -14.27 11.09 4.26
CA ALA A 260 -14.11 10.13 3.18
C ALA A 260 -15.47 9.82 2.53
N VAL A 261 -15.53 9.91 1.21
CA VAL A 261 -16.72 9.60 0.41
C VAL A 261 -16.36 8.61 -0.69
N ASN A 262 -17.37 7.99 -1.30
CA ASN A 262 -17.14 7.18 -2.47
C ASN A 262 -16.60 8.06 -3.61
N VAL A 263 -15.55 7.61 -4.27
CA VAL A 263 -14.86 8.35 -5.35
C VAL A 263 -15.84 8.71 -6.49
N SER A 264 -16.84 7.85 -6.76
CA SER A 264 -17.87 8.11 -7.77
C SER A 264 -18.81 9.28 -7.43
N GLN A 265 -18.82 9.75 -6.18
CA GLN A 265 -19.62 10.90 -5.74
C GLN A 265 -18.86 12.22 -5.84
N ILE A 266 -17.53 12.16 -6.09
CA ILE A 266 -16.69 13.35 -6.17
C ILE A 266 -16.96 14.08 -7.49
N PRO A 267 -17.39 15.37 -7.46
CA PRO A 267 -17.63 16.14 -8.67
C PRO A 267 -16.41 16.19 -9.60
N GLY A 268 -16.61 15.91 -10.88
CA GLY A 268 -15.56 15.98 -11.90
C GLY A 268 -14.51 14.85 -11.84
N PHE A 269 -14.70 13.83 -11.01
CA PHE A 269 -13.74 12.71 -10.95
C PHE A 269 -13.72 11.91 -12.25
N HIS A 270 -14.89 11.54 -12.77
CA HIS A 270 -15.00 10.78 -14.01
C HIS A 270 -14.54 11.57 -15.24
N GLU A 271 -14.70 12.87 -15.19
CA GLU A 271 -14.30 13.82 -16.24
C GLU A 271 -12.81 14.20 -16.16
N GLY A 272 -12.07 13.66 -15.19
CA GLY A 272 -10.64 13.90 -15.04
C GLY A 272 -10.28 15.30 -14.53
N VAL A 273 -11.22 15.98 -13.86
CA VAL A 273 -10.98 17.29 -13.21
C VAL A 273 -10.11 17.10 -11.97
N VAL A 274 -10.23 15.94 -11.32
CA VAL A 274 -9.42 15.58 -10.15
C VAL A 274 -8.96 14.13 -10.19
N SER A 275 -7.93 13.84 -9.41
CA SER A 275 -7.44 12.50 -9.11
C SER A 275 -7.27 12.31 -7.61
N VAL A 276 -7.51 11.09 -7.10
CA VAL A 276 -7.17 10.77 -5.71
C VAL A 276 -5.66 10.57 -5.62
N GLN A 277 -4.99 11.41 -4.84
CA GLN A 277 -3.55 11.29 -4.58
C GLN A 277 -3.19 11.94 -3.25
N ASP A 278 -2.35 11.26 -2.46
CA ASP A 278 -1.80 11.79 -1.22
C ASP A 278 -1.07 13.12 -1.45
N ALA A 279 -1.19 14.07 -0.50
CA ALA A 279 -0.58 15.40 -0.64
C ALA A 279 0.95 15.33 -0.77
N GLY A 280 1.60 14.44 0.00
CA GLY A 280 3.04 14.22 -0.13
C GLY A 280 3.44 13.64 -1.48
N ALA A 281 2.62 12.74 -2.06
CA ALA A 281 2.88 12.16 -3.38
C ALA A 281 2.75 13.18 -4.53
N GLN A 282 2.05 14.30 -4.32
CA GLN A 282 1.92 15.38 -5.30
C GLN A 282 3.22 16.21 -5.48
N LEU A 283 4.21 16.05 -4.62
CA LEU A 283 5.50 16.74 -4.74
C LEU A 283 6.36 16.21 -5.90
N ALA A 284 6.11 15.00 -6.39
CA ALA A 284 6.96 14.34 -7.38
C ALA A 284 7.07 15.12 -8.71
N ALA A 285 5.95 15.53 -9.31
CA ALA A 285 5.97 16.21 -10.61
C ALA A 285 6.61 17.60 -10.55
N PRO A 286 6.32 18.47 -9.55
CA PRO A 286 7.01 19.76 -9.40
C PRO A 286 8.53 19.64 -9.23
N LEU A 287 9.03 18.64 -8.50
CA LEU A 287 10.47 18.42 -8.29
C LEU A 287 11.22 18.05 -9.56
N LEU A 288 10.55 17.51 -10.57
CA LEU A 288 11.17 17.16 -11.85
C LEU A 288 11.53 18.38 -12.71
N ASP A 289 11.04 19.57 -12.40
CA ASP A 289 11.27 20.79 -13.20
C ASP A 289 10.99 20.53 -14.70
N LEU A 290 9.75 20.14 -14.98
CA LEU A 290 9.30 19.74 -16.31
C LEU A 290 9.11 20.94 -17.22
N ARG A 291 9.42 20.76 -18.52
CA ARG A 291 9.18 21.74 -19.59
C ARG A 291 8.59 21.03 -20.80
N ASP A 292 7.82 21.75 -21.58
CA ASP A 292 7.25 21.21 -22.81
C ASP A 292 8.33 20.71 -23.76
N GLY A 293 8.04 19.62 -24.45
CA GLY A 293 8.93 18.95 -25.38
C GLY A 293 9.98 18.04 -24.74
N MET A 294 10.08 17.99 -23.40
CA MET A 294 11.00 17.06 -22.74
C MET A 294 10.58 15.60 -22.94
N ARG A 295 11.57 14.73 -22.95
CA ARG A 295 11.43 13.30 -22.93
C ARG A 295 11.55 12.78 -21.50
N VAL A 296 10.47 12.21 -20.96
CA VAL A 296 10.35 11.84 -19.54
C VAL A 296 10.10 10.36 -19.39
N LEU A 297 10.74 9.74 -18.40
CA LEU A 297 10.50 8.37 -17.98
C LEU A 297 9.86 8.35 -16.58
N ASP A 298 8.76 7.63 -16.42
CA ASP A 298 8.19 7.23 -15.12
C ASP A 298 8.45 5.73 -14.94
N ALA A 299 9.46 5.38 -14.17
CA ALA A 299 9.83 4.01 -13.88
C ALA A 299 9.08 3.50 -12.63
N CYS A 300 8.52 2.28 -12.71
CA CYS A 300 7.63 1.68 -11.72
C CYS A 300 6.32 2.45 -11.56
N ALA A 301 5.71 2.81 -12.71
CA ALA A 301 4.68 3.84 -12.85
C ALA A 301 3.32 3.52 -12.22
N ALA A 302 2.99 2.22 -12.07
CA ALA A 302 1.64 1.83 -11.64
C ALA A 302 1.31 2.22 -10.18
N PRO A 303 0.10 2.74 -9.98
CA PRO A 303 -1.10 2.78 -10.82
C PRO A 303 -1.26 4.02 -11.73
N GLY A 304 -0.23 4.84 -11.96
CA GLY A 304 -0.27 5.95 -12.90
C GLY A 304 -0.61 7.32 -12.30
N GLY A 305 -0.70 7.45 -10.97
CA GLY A 305 -1.00 8.73 -10.33
C GLY A 305 0.07 9.79 -10.58
N LYS A 306 1.35 9.41 -10.56
CA LYS A 306 2.49 10.30 -10.86
C LYS A 306 2.64 10.53 -12.36
N SER A 307 2.43 9.52 -13.22
CA SER A 307 2.38 9.66 -14.67
C SER A 307 1.34 10.71 -15.11
N GLY A 308 0.10 10.63 -14.56
CA GLY A 308 -0.94 11.62 -14.80
C GLY A 308 -0.50 13.03 -14.37
N HIS A 309 0.11 13.17 -13.19
CA HIS A 309 0.58 14.48 -12.70
C HIS A 309 1.70 15.08 -13.56
N ILE A 310 2.64 14.25 -14.05
CA ILE A 310 3.67 14.68 -15.00
C ILE A 310 3.02 15.29 -16.26
N LEU A 311 2.07 14.58 -16.86
CA LEU A 311 1.36 15.03 -18.07
C LEU A 311 0.41 16.21 -17.82
N GLU A 312 -0.11 16.38 -16.60
CA GLU A 312 -0.87 17.58 -16.21
C GLU A 312 0.03 18.81 -16.06
N ALA A 313 1.31 18.62 -15.68
CA ALA A 313 2.25 19.70 -15.41
C ALA A 313 2.90 20.30 -16.67
N ALA A 314 3.19 19.49 -17.70
CA ALA A 314 3.83 19.94 -18.94
C ALA A 314 3.47 19.02 -20.13
N ASP A 315 3.71 19.49 -21.33
CA ASP A 315 3.46 18.76 -22.57
C ASP A 315 4.73 17.97 -22.97
N VAL A 316 4.86 16.75 -22.43
CA VAL A 316 6.07 15.93 -22.53
C VAL A 316 5.84 14.60 -23.26
N GLU A 317 6.91 14.04 -23.87
CA GLU A 317 6.93 12.66 -24.36
C GLU A 317 7.15 11.71 -23.18
N LEU A 318 6.06 11.22 -22.57
CA LEU A 318 6.13 10.34 -21.40
C LEU A 318 6.19 8.86 -21.80
N THR A 319 7.18 8.15 -21.25
CA THR A 319 7.21 6.67 -21.22
C THR A 319 6.97 6.21 -19.78
N SER A 320 5.97 5.36 -19.56
CA SER A 320 5.66 4.76 -18.26
C SER A 320 5.97 3.26 -18.29
N VAL A 321 6.83 2.81 -17.38
CA VAL A 321 7.29 1.41 -17.28
C VAL A 321 6.79 0.80 -15.97
N ASP A 322 6.22 -0.40 -16.04
CA ASP A 322 5.93 -1.22 -14.84
C ASP A 322 6.15 -2.70 -15.16
N ALA A 323 6.64 -3.45 -14.19
CA ALA A 323 6.95 -4.87 -14.35
C ALA A 323 5.69 -5.75 -14.46
N ASP A 324 4.56 -5.30 -13.94
CA ASP A 324 3.29 -6.03 -13.92
C ASP A 324 2.33 -5.49 -15.01
N PRO A 325 2.05 -6.27 -16.06
CA PRO A 325 1.15 -5.85 -17.15
C PRO A 325 -0.26 -5.50 -16.67
N GLN A 326 -0.77 -6.17 -15.61
CA GLN A 326 -2.11 -5.88 -15.09
C GLN A 326 -2.14 -4.55 -14.33
N ARG A 327 -1.05 -4.25 -13.62
CA ARG A 327 -0.88 -2.94 -12.98
C ARG A 327 -0.67 -1.84 -14.01
N LEU A 328 0.08 -2.11 -15.07
CA LEU A 328 0.33 -1.16 -16.15
C LEU A 328 -0.97 -0.83 -16.92
N ALA A 329 -1.88 -1.78 -17.10
CA ALA A 329 -3.19 -1.51 -17.69
C ALA A 329 -3.96 -0.42 -16.92
N ARG A 330 -3.86 -0.41 -15.59
CA ARG A 330 -4.47 0.64 -14.75
C ARG A 330 -3.86 2.03 -14.98
N VAL A 331 -2.59 2.10 -15.38
CA VAL A 331 -1.98 3.37 -15.81
C VAL A 331 -2.70 3.89 -17.05
N GLY A 332 -2.93 3.03 -18.04
CA GLY A 332 -3.68 3.35 -19.25
C GLY A 332 -5.10 3.82 -18.96
N ASP A 333 -5.85 3.07 -18.12
CA ASP A 333 -7.20 3.43 -17.72
C ASP A 333 -7.26 4.80 -17.03
N ASN A 334 -6.30 5.07 -16.12
CA ASN A 334 -6.24 6.34 -15.39
C ASN A 334 -5.88 7.51 -16.33
N LEU A 335 -4.91 7.33 -17.23
CA LEU A 335 -4.56 8.33 -18.24
C LEU A 335 -5.73 8.58 -19.21
N GLY A 336 -6.42 7.53 -19.67
CA GLY A 336 -7.61 7.64 -20.51
C GLY A 336 -8.71 8.47 -19.85
N ARG A 337 -9.01 8.24 -18.55
CA ARG A 337 -9.95 9.05 -17.76
C ARG A 337 -9.56 10.53 -17.71
N LEU A 338 -8.25 10.82 -17.64
CA LEU A 338 -7.72 12.19 -17.63
C LEU A 338 -7.70 12.84 -19.02
N GLY A 339 -7.94 12.08 -20.09
CA GLY A 339 -7.77 12.53 -21.47
C GLY A 339 -6.30 12.70 -21.87
N LEU A 340 -5.40 11.93 -21.23
CA LEU A 340 -3.96 11.96 -21.42
C LEU A 340 -3.46 10.63 -21.99
N SER A 341 -2.26 10.62 -22.56
CA SER A 341 -1.63 9.43 -23.12
C SER A 341 -0.14 9.39 -22.85
N ALA A 342 0.41 8.17 -22.71
CA ALA A 342 1.83 7.90 -22.59
C ALA A 342 2.18 6.60 -23.34
N ARG A 343 3.46 6.40 -23.66
CA ARG A 343 3.98 5.11 -24.08
C ARG A 343 4.03 4.18 -22.87
N LEU A 344 3.22 3.12 -22.85
CA LEU A 344 3.18 2.13 -21.79
C LEU A 344 4.06 0.92 -22.14
N VAL A 345 4.95 0.52 -21.24
CA VAL A 345 5.90 -0.57 -21.46
C VAL A 345 5.87 -1.54 -20.26
N ALA A 346 5.47 -2.79 -20.52
CA ALA A 346 5.51 -3.85 -19.52
C ALA A 346 6.93 -4.44 -19.48
N ALA A 347 7.77 -3.98 -18.55
CA ALA A 347 9.16 -4.39 -18.43
C ALA A 347 9.72 -4.15 -17.03
N GLN A 348 10.83 -4.84 -16.73
CA GLN A 348 11.57 -4.60 -15.49
C GLN A 348 12.45 -3.35 -15.66
N ALA A 349 12.36 -2.39 -14.74
CA ALA A 349 13.09 -1.13 -14.84
C ALA A 349 14.62 -1.30 -14.69
N GLN A 350 15.10 -2.42 -14.13
CA GLN A 350 16.53 -2.75 -14.06
C GLN A 350 17.08 -3.34 -15.37
N ASP A 351 16.24 -3.68 -16.36
CA ASP A 351 16.64 -4.24 -17.65
C ASP A 351 16.67 -3.13 -18.71
N THR A 352 17.35 -3.36 -19.85
CA THR A 352 17.54 -2.38 -20.93
C THR A 352 16.89 -2.75 -22.25
N ASP A 353 16.39 -3.95 -22.41
CA ASP A 353 15.82 -4.51 -23.66
C ASP A 353 14.55 -3.79 -24.14
N TRP A 354 13.85 -3.10 -23.25
CA TRP A 354 12.68 -2.27 -23.53
C TRP A 354 13.02 -0.85 -24.03
N TRP A 355 14.25 -0.40 -23.80
CA TRP A 355 14.70 0.96 -24.10
C TRP A 355 15.14 1.10 -25.55
N ASP A 356 14.74 2.18 -26.21
CA ASP A 356 15.03 2.47 -27.61
C ASP A 356 16.42 3.11 -27.85
N GLY A 357 17.24 3.24 -26.81
CA GLY A 357 18.58 3.87 -26.85
C GLY A 357 18.56 5.40 -26.78
N ARG A 358 17.40 6.05 -26.87
CA ARG A 358 17.28 7.52 -26.74
C ARG A 358 17.19 7.91 -25.26
N GLN A 359 18.09 8.77 -24.82
CA GLN A 359 18.15 9.22 -23.43
C GLN A 359 16.96 10.14 -23.06
N PHE A 360 16.71 10.27 -21.76
CA PHE A 360 15.62 11.05 -21.16
C PHE A 360 16.16 12.32 -20.52
N ASP A 361 15.41 13.43 -20.61
CA ASP A 361 15.69 14.68 -19.89
C ASP A 361 15.41 14.56 -18.41
N ARG A 362 14.35 13.82 -18.06
CA ARG A 362 13.87 13.61 -16.69
C ARG A 362 13.50 12.16 -16.47
N ILE A 363 13.85 11.66 -15.30
CA ILE A 363 13.47 10.31 -14.86
C ILE A 363 12.85 10.39 -13.47
N LEU A 364 11.63 9.88 -13.33
CA LEU A 364 11.02 9.56 -12.05
C LEU A 364 11.28 8.08 -11.74
N ALA A 365 11.95 7.82 -10.64
CA ALA A 365 12.22 6.47 -10.12
C ALA A 365 11.45 6.25 -8.81
N ASP A 366 10.14 5.92 -8.92
CA ASP A 366 9.29 5.54 -7.77
C ASP A 366 9.44 4.05 -7.50
N VAL A 367 10.60 3.69 -6.95
CA VAL A 367 11.08 2.31 -6.91
C VAL A 367 10.32 1.41 -5.93
N PRO A 368 10.28 0.08 -6.17
CA PRO A 368 9.73 -0.87 -5.22
C PRO A 368 10.42 -0.78 -3.85
N CYS A 369 9.62 -0.69 -2.79
CA CYS A 369 10.07 -0.61 -1.40
C CYS A 369 9.13 -1.39 -0.48
N THR A 370 9.42 -1.43 0.83
CA THR A 370 8.54 -2.08 1.81
C THR A 370 7.19 -1.39 1.98
N ALA A 371 7.04 -0.17 1.49
CA ALA A 371 5.83 0.66 1.60
C ALA A 371 5.45 0.96 3.07
N SER A 372 6.46 1.06 3.95
CA SER A 372 6.27 1.26 5.39
C SER A 372 5.67 2.62 5.74
N GLY A 373 5.78 3.62 4.87
CA GLY A 373 5.24 4.96 5.07
C GLY A 373 3.75 5.10 4.77
N ILE A 374 3.13 4.12 4.10
CA ILE A 374 1.72 4.18 3.67
C ILE A 374 0.81 3.20 4.40
N VAL A 375 1.24 2.66 5.54
CA VAL A 375 0.50 1.62 6.28
C VAL A 375 -0.87 2.07 6.78
N ARG A 376 -1.14 3.37 6.91
CA ARG A 376 -2.49 3.84 7.24
C ARG A 376 -3.50 3.57 6.12
N ARG A 377 -3.05 3.54 4.84
CA ARG A 377 -3.86 3.18 3.67
C ARG A 377 -3.89 1.67 3.44
N HIS A 378 -2.77 1.00 3.75
CA HIS A 378 -2.56 -0.43 3.55
C HIS A 378 -2.12 -1.10 4.86
N PRO A 379 -3.04 -1.25 5.85
CA PRO A 379 -2.69 -1.72 7.19
C PRO A 379 -2.21 -3.18 7.22
N ASP A 380 -2.47 -3.95 6.18
CA ASP A 380 -1.97 -5.31 5.99
C ASP A 380 -0.46 -5.38 5.79
N ILE A 381 0.16 -4.34 5.24
CA ILE A 381 1.61 -4.29 4.98
C ILE A 381 2.41 -4.62 6.24
N ARG A 382 2.06 -4.07 7.40
CA ARG A 382 2.77 -4.31 8.66
C ARG A 382 2.76 -5.78 9.11
N TRP A 383 1.77 -6.55 8.67
CA TRP A 383 1.62 -7.97 8.99
C TRP A 383 2.23 -8.88 7.93
N LEU A 384 2.36 -8.41 6.70
CA LEU A 384 2.89 -9.16 5.57
C LEU A 384 4.41 -9.00 5.42
N ARG A 385 4.96 -7.82 5.76
CA ARG A 385 6.40 -7.54 5.62
C ARG A 385 7.23 -8.19 6.72
N ARG A 386 8.45 -8.55 6.34
CA ARG A 386 9.50 -9.07 7.21
C ARG A 386 10.68 -8.09 7.22
N LYS A 387 11.48 -8.10 8.28
CA LYS A 387 12.69 -7.25 8.38
C LYS A 387 13.67 -7.48 7.22
N SER A 388 13.78 -8.73 6.73
CA SER A 388 14.63 -9.08 5.60
C SER A 388 14.24 -8.44 4.27
N ASP A 389 12.95 -8.09 4.09
CA ASP A 389 12.46 -7.53 2.84
C ASP A 389 13.09 -6.16 2.55
N THR A 390 13.46 -5.40 3.59
CA THR A 390 14.12 -4.10 3.47
C THR A 390 15.42 -4.19 2.67
N LEU A 391 16.29 -5.17 2.99
CA LEU A 391 17.56 -5.34 2.29
C LEU A 391 17.37 -5.84 0.86
N GLN A 392 16.42 -6.73 0.64
CA GLN A 392 16.13 -7.26 -0.70
C GLN A 392 15.61 -6.15 -1.63
N LEU A 393 14.69 -5.33 -1.14
CA LEU A 393 14.11 -4.24 -1.92
C LEU A 393 15.11 -3.09 -2.11
N ALA A 394 15.94 -2.76 -1.12
CA ALA A 394 17.03 -1.82 -1.27
C ALA A 394 18.04 -2.27 -2.35
N THR A 395 18.37 -3.56 -2.41
CA THR A 395 19.25 -4.11 -3.45
C THR A 395 18.62 -4.00 -4.85
N LEU A 396 17.32 -4.28 -4.97
CA LEU A 396 16.60 -4.11 -6.24
C LEU A 396 16.55 -2.64 -6.65
N SER A 397 16.23 -1.74 -5.72
CA SER A 397 16.19 -0.30 -5.94
C SER A 397 17.54 0.21 -6.44
N SER A 398 18.67 -0.25 -5.85
CA SER A 398 20.00 0.10 -6.32
C SER A 398 20.22 -0.26 -7.79
N LYS A 399 19.86 -1.48 -8.19
CA LYS A 399 19.99 -1.94 -9.58
C LYS A 399 19.13 -1.12 -10.55
N ILE A 400 17.90 -0.79 -10.14
CA ILE A 400 17.02 0.07 -10.92
C ILE A 400 17.64 1.44 -11.12
N LEU A 401 18.09 2.10 -10.04
CA LEU A 401 18.69 3.42 -10.10
C LEU A 401 19.96 3.44 -10.97
N ASP A 402 20.83 2.43 -10.83
CA ASP A 402 22.06 2.32 -11.59
C ASP A 402 21.78 2.16 -13.10
N ASN A 403 20.74 1.40 -13.46
CA ASN A 403 20.31 1.25 -14.86
C ASN A 403 19.68 2.54 -15.41
N LEU A 404 18.77 3.16 -14.66
CA LEU A 404 18.09 4.40 -15.08
C LEU A 404 19.07 5.56 -15.26
N TRP A 405 20.16 5.60 -14.48
CA TRP A 405 21.19 6.64 -14.62
C TRP A 405 21.89 6.62 -15.98
N GLN A 406 22.05 5.46 -16.59
CA GLN A 406 22.63 5.34 -17.94
C GLN A 406 21.72 5.95 -19.01
N MET A 407 20.40 5.87 -18.78
CA MET A 407 19.37 6.38 -19.69
C MET A 407 19.15 7.90 -19.58
N LEU A 408 19.78 8.56 -18.60
CA LEU A 408 19.62 9.99 -18.35
C LEU A 408 20.62 10.80 -19.20
N LEU A 409 20.15 11.87 -19.81
CA LEU A 409 21.00 12.85 -20.54
C LEU A 409 22.00 13.53 -19.58
N PRO A 410 23.16 14.01 -20.06
CA PRO A 410 23.96 15.01 -19.35
C PRO A 410 23.10 16.23 -18.98
N ASN A 411 23.25 16.76 -17.77
CA ASN A 411 22.40 17.79 -17.16
C ASN A 411 20.94 17.36 -16.90
N GLY A 412 20.57 16.13 -17.23
CA GLY A 412 19.28 15.55 -16.90
C GLY A 412 19.08 15.36 -15.40
N LYS A 413 17.84 15.25 -14.96
CA LYS A 413 17.49 15.06 -13.54
C LYS A 413 16.80 13.72 -13.30
N LEU A 414 17.21 13.00 -12.25
CA LEU A 414 16.57 11.80 -11.75
C LEU A 414 16.00 12.08 -10.36
N LEU A 415 14.69 11.88 -10.21
CA LEU A 415 13.99 11.97 -8.94
C LEU A 415 13.78 10.54 -8.39
N PHE A 416 14.49 10.23 -7.32
CA PHE A 416 14.35 9.00 -6.57
C PHE A 416 13.27 9.17 -5.51
N VAL A 417 12.27 8.27 -5.52
CA VAL A 417 11.13 8.30 -4.60
C VAL A 417 10.94 6.93 -3.99
N THR A 418 10.63 6.88 -2.71
CA THR A 418 10.09 5.69 -2.03
C THR A 418 8.98 6.08 -1.07
N CYS A 419 8.07 5.14 -0.79
CA CYS A 419 7.12 5.27 0.31
C CYS A 419 7.57 4.44 1.53
N SER A 420 8.88 4.43 1.80
CA SER A 420 9.50 3.72 2.93
C SER A 420 9.91 4.69 4.04
N LEU A 421 9.81 4.21 5.28
CA LEU A 421 10.37 4.86 6.47
C LEU A 421 11.80 4.40 6.77
N TRP A 422 12.27 3.34 6.11
CA TRP A 422 13.56 2.73 6.46
C TRP A 422 14.72 3.45 5.77
N PRO A 423 15.73 3.93 6.54
CA PRO A 423 16.89 4.62 5.96
C PRO A 423 17.62 3.82 4.87
N GLN A 424 17.61 2.47 4.97
CA GLN A 424 18.22 1.58 3.98
C GLN A 424 17.55 1.64 2.60
N GLU A 425 16.26 1.97 2.54
CA GLU A 425 15.47 2.13 1.32
C GLU A 425 15.34 3.60 0.88
N SER A 426 15.85 4.55 1.68
CA SER A 426 15.69 5.99 1.47
C SER A 426 17.06 6.70 1.52
N GLU A 427 17.39 7.40 2.59
CA GLU A 427 18.57 8.28 2.66
C GLU A 427 19.89 7.54 2.47
N ALA A 428 20.06 6.37 3.07
CA ALA A 428 21.30 5.60 2.88
C ALA A 428 21.49 5.14 1.43
N GLN A 429 20.39 4.79 0.76
CA GLN A 429 20.39 4.46 -0.67
C GLN A 429 20.72 5.67 -1.53
N ALA A 430 20.13 6.83 -1.23
CA ALA A 430 20.40 8.08 -1.95
C ALA A 430 21.86 8.52 -1.81
N ALA A 431 22.43 8.45 -0.61
CA ALA A 431 23.84 8.78 -0.36
C ALA A 431 24.79 7.82 -1.09
N ALA A 432 24.52 6.51 -1.04
CA ALA A 432 25.32 5.50 -1.73
C ALA A 432 25.24 5.68 -3.27
N PHE A 433 24.07 6.00 -3.81
CA PHE A 433 23.88 6.29 -5.23
C PHE A 433 24.69 7.52 -5.67
N ALA A 434 24.59 8.63 -4.93
CA ALA A 434 25.33 9.85 -5.24
C ALA A 434 26.84 9.60 -5.29
N ALA A 435 27.37 8.81 -4.33
CA ALA A 435 28.79 8.48 -4.28
C ALA A 435 29.24 7.57 -5.43
N ARG A 436 28.43 6.57 -5.82
CA ARG A 436 28.78 5.64 -6.93
C ARG A 436 28.80 6.31 -8.29
N HIS A 437 27.92 7.27 -8.52
CA HIS A 437 27.74 7.90 -9.83
C HIS A 437 28.30 9.32 -9.92
N ASP A 438 28.95 9.81 -8.87
CA ASP A 438 29.42 11.20 -8.77
C ASP A 438 28.30 12.20 -9.15
N ALA A 439 27.06 11.87 -8.71
CA ALA A 439 25.86 12.61 -9.03
C ALA A 439 25.74 13.87 -8.17
N ILE A 440 25.33 14.97 -8.78
CA ILE A 440 25.04 16.22 -8.04
C ILE A 440 23.69 16.04 -7.34
N ARG A 441 23.69 16.05 -6.01
CA ARG A 441 22.45 16.04 -5.23
C ARG A 441 21.88 17.46 -5.17
N LEU A 442 20.65 17.61 -5.65
CA LEU A 442 19.90 18.87 -5.62
C LEU A 442 18.98 18.92 -4.40
N ASP A 443 18.44 20.13 -4.13
CA ASP A 443 17.49 20.32 -3.04
C ASP A 443 16.19 19.51 -3.27
N ALA A 444 15.78 18.78 -2.25
CA ALA A 444 14.56 17.97 -2.23
C ALA A 444 14.11 17.75 -0.78
N PRO A 445 12.83 17.44 -0.51
CA PRO A 445 12.30 17.31 0.86
C PRO A 445 13.01 16.30 1.76
N GLY A 446 13.70 15.30 1.19
CA GLY A 446 14.23 14.19 1.98
C GLY A 446 13.11 13.30 2.52
N GLN A 447 13.21 12.91 3.79
CA GLN A 447 12.21 12.05 4.44
C GLN A 447 11.03 12.87 4.96
N LEU A 448 9.86 12.62 4.39
CA LEU A 448 8.56 13.03 4.95
C LEU A 448 8.06 11.94 5.88
N LEU A 449 7.87 12.27 7.14
CA LEU A 449 7.27 11.36 8.11
C LEU A 449 5.75 11.40 8.00
N PRO A 450 5.03 10.26 8.20
CA PRO A 450 3.58 10.29 8.18
C PRO A 450 3.06 11.20 9.29
N ALA A 451 2.26 12.18 8.90
CA ALA A 451 1.65 13.13 9.79
C ALA A 451 0.13 13.04 9.69
N SER A 452 -0.57 13.22 10.82
CA SER A 452 -2.02 13.32 10.89
C SER A 452 -2.40 14.55 11.70
N GLY A 453 -3.15 15.49 11.12
CA GLY A 453 -3.59 16.70 11.81
C GLY A 453 -3.79 17.91 10.89
N ALA A 454 -4.16 19.06 11.49
CA ALA A 454 -4.36 20.29 10.74
C ALA A 454 -3.05 20.78 10.12
N GLY A 455 -3.06 21.03 8.80
CA GLY A 455 -1.95 21.64 8.05
C GLY A 455 -0.91 20.68 7.48
N GLN A 456 -0.69 19.51 8.04
CA GLN A 456 0.21 18.48 7.48
C GLN A 456 -0.43 17.10 7.64
N ASP A 457 -1.09 16.62 6.59
CA ASP A 457 -1.68 15.30 6.57
C ASP A 457 -1.28 14.58 5.29
N HIS A 458 -0.16 13.87 5.35
CA HIS A 458 0.41 13.11 4.25
C HIS A 458 0.99 11.78 4.73
N ASP A 459 1.18 10.88 3.80
CA ASP A 459 1.86 9.60 4.04
C ASP A 459 3.38 9.80 4.23
N GLY A 460 4.05 8.76 4.70
CA GLY A 460 5.51 8.72 4.75
C GLY A 460 6.09 8.48 3.35
N LEU A 461 6.92 9.42 2.90
CA LEU A 461 7.57 9.38 1.59
C LEU A 461 9.02 9.87 1.71
N PHE A 462 9.86 9.46 0.79
CA PHE A 462 11.21 9.97 0.68
C PHE A 462 11.47 10.49 -0.73
N TYR A 463 12.19 11.62 -0.83
CA TYR A 463 12.56 12.27 -2.09
C TYR A 463 14.04 12.63 -2.11
N ALA A 464 14.75 12.20 -3.15
CA ALA A 464 16.09 12.69 -3.46
C ALA A 464 16.19 13.02 -4.94
N LEU A 465 16.66 14.22 -5.26
CA LEU A 465 16.81 14.71 -6.62
C LEU A 465 18.30 14.73 -6.99
N PHE A 466 18.63 14.13 -8.12
CA PHE A 466 19.98 14.07 -8.65
C PHE A 466 20.07 14.72 -10.03
N GLN A 467 21.18 15.37 -10.31
CA GLN A 467 21.52 15.87 -11.64
C GLN A 467 22.78 15.18 -12.14
N LYS A 468 22.76 14.74 -13.40
CA LYS A 468 23.91 14.17 -14.07
C LYS A 468 24.85 15.31 -14.52
N LYS A 469 26.14 15.13 -14.28
CA LYS A 469 27.14 16.07 -14.76
C LYS A 469 27.16 16.14 -16.28
N SER A 470 27.64 17.27 -16.82
CA SER A 470 27.79 17.51 -18.26
C SER A 470 28.79 16.59 -18.91
#